data_0375c64af99f3dca25510834049b117a
#
_entry.id   0375c64af99f3dca25510834049b117a
#
_cell.length_a   1.000
_cell.length_b   1.000
_cell.length_c   1.000
_cell.angle_alpha   90.00
_cell.angle_beta   90.00
_cell.angle_gamma   90.00
#
_symmetry.space_group_name_H-M   'P 1'
#
loop_
_entity.id
_entity.type
_entity.pdbx_description
1 polymer ?
#
loop_
_entity_poly.entity_id
_entity_poly.type
_entity_poly.pdbx_seq_one_letter_code
_entity_poly.pdbx_strand_id
1 'polypeptide(L)'
;ASDVYKRQGVGRPEDLVEGVARGVDMFDCVMPTRNARNGHYFTRFGTVRIRNSRYEHDLDVIEPGCGCYACRNGFTRSYLRHLDRCNEMLGPMLGTLHNLWYYQWLMAQMRQAIEQGRFQAFRAAFYAERGMAVPG
;
A
#
# COMPACT_ATOMS: atom_id res chain seq x y z
N ALA A 1 24.64 -2.19 3.48
CA ALA A 1 23.32 -1.90 4.02
C ALA A 1 22.48 -1.08 3.05
N SER A 2 23.05 -0.04 2.42
CA SER A 2 22.31 0.78 1.47
C SER A 2 21.86 0.00 0.24
N ASP A 3 22.61 -1.02 -0.15
CA ASP A 3 22.28 -1.84 -1.32
C ASP A 3 21.00 -2.64 -1.12
N VAL A 4 20.66 -2.95 0.12
CA VAL A 4 19.45 -3.70 0.43
C VAL A 4 18.21 -2.88 0.07
N TYR A 5 18.28 -1.57 0.20
CA TYR A 5 17.13 -0.69 -0.06
C TYR A 5 16.89 -0.47 -1.53
N LYS A 6 17.94 -0.58 -2.33
CA LYS A 6 17.87 -0.37 -3.77
C LYS A 6 17.56 -1.64 -4.53
N ARG A 7 17.43 -2.75 -3.82
CA ARG A 7 17.07 -4.01 -4.47
C ARG A 7 15.69 -3.93 -5.07
N GLN A 8 15.53 -4.56 -6.21
CA GLN A 8 14.22 -4.75 -6.78
C GLN A 8 13.37 -5.58 -5.83
N GLY A 9 12.10 -5.18 -5.69
CA GLY A 9 11.20 -5.85 -4.79
C GLY A 9 11.15 -5.28 -3.39
N VAL A 10 12.06 -4.36 -3.04
CA VAL A 10 12.00 -3.63 -1.78
C VAL A 10 11.07 -2.45 -2.00
N GLY A 11 9.81 -2.63 -1.71
CA GLY A 11 8.81 -1.59 -1.91
C GLY A 11 7.43 -2.03 -1.49
N ARG A 12 7.29 -3.29 -1.12
CA ARG A 12 6.04 -3.77 -0.53
C ARG A 12 5.92 -3.19 0.88
N PRO A 13 4.70 -2.96 1.36
CA PRO A 13 4.53 -2.44 2.72
C PRO A 13 5.25 -3.30 3.77
N GLU A 14 5.23 -4.63 3.63
CA GLU A 14 5.91 -5.53 4.55
C GLU A 14 7.42 -5.29 4.55
N ASP A 15 8.00 -5.06 3.37
CA ASP A 15 9.43 -4.79 3.24
C ASP A 15 9.80 -3.48 3.92
N LEU A 16 8.95 -2.47 3.83
CA LEU A 16 9.18 -1.19 4.49
C LEU A 16 9.18 -1.34 6.00
N VAL A 17 8.20 -2.06 6.53
CA VAL A 17 8.11 -2.27 7.99
C VAL A 17 9.31 -3.06 8.49
N GLU A 18 9.72 -4.13 7.79
CA GLU A 18 10.87 -4.93 8.19
C GLU A 18 12.17 -4.14 8.04
N GLY A 19 12.28 -3.32 7.00
CA GLY A 19 13.44 -2.47 6.83
C GLY A 19 13.60 -1.48 7.98
N VAL A 20 12.52 -0.83 8.36
CA VAL A 20 12.54 0.11 9.49
C VAL A 20 12.87 -0.62 10.79
N ALA A 21 12.36 -1.84 10.99
CA ALA A 21 12.68 -2.66 12.14
C ALA A 21 14.18 -2.96 12.21
N ARG A 22 14.87 -2.98 11.08
CA ARG A 22 16.32 -3.23 11.00
C ARG A 22 17.15 -1.96 10.93
N GLY A 23 16.54 -0.79 11.15
CA GLY A 23 17.25 0.48 11.23
C GLY A 23 17.35 1.26 9.92
N VAL A 24 16.50 0.95 8.95
CA VAL A 24 16.48 1.65 7.66
C VAL A 24 15.67 2.93 7.80
N ASP A 25 16.21 4.06 7.34
CA ASP A 25 15.54 5.34 7.42
C ASP A 25 14.90 5.80 6.12
N MET A 26 15.46 5.37 4.98
CA MET A 26 15.02 5.85 3.68
C MET A 26 14.83 4.70 2.71
N PHE A 27 13.81 4.84 1.87
CA PHE A 27 13.55 3.90 0.79
C PHE A 27 13.41 4.66 -0.51
N ASP A 28 14.14 4.22 -1.51
CA ASP A 28 13.96 4.67 -2.88
C ASP A 28 13.25 3.53 -3.62
N CYS A 29 11.94 3.67 -3.82
CA CYS A 29 11.21 2.60 -4.46
C CYS A 29 10.22 3.13 -5.49
N VAL A 30 10.08 2.37 -6.58
CA VAL A 30 9.13 2.67 -7.65
C VAL A 30 7.90 1.76 -7.59
N MET A 31 7.83 0.89 -6.59
CA MET A 31 6.75 -0.08 -6.47
C MET A 31 5.36 0.55 -6.37
N PRO A 32 5.16 1.68 -5.65
CA PRO A 32 3.82 2.27 -5.60
C PRO A 32 3.28 2.59 -6.99
N THR A 33 4.09 3.20 -7.85
CA THR A 33 3.69 3.56 -9.21
C THR A 33 3.59 2.34 -10.10
N ARG A 34 4.60 1.46 -10.06
CA ARG A 34 4.63 0.25 -10.88
C ARG A 34 3.44 -0.64 -10.58
N ASN A 35 3.18 -0.88 -9.30
CA ASN A 35 2.10 -1.77 -8.91
C ASN A 35 0.73 -1.18 -9.24
N ALA A 36 0.58 0.15 -9.16
CA ALA A 36 -0.65 0.80 -9.57
C ALA A 36 -0.93 0.58 -11.06
N ARG A 37 0.11 0.64 -11.91
CA ARG A 37 -0.04 0.36 -13.34
C ARG A 37 -0.45 -1.08 -13.61
N ASN A 38 -0.07 -2.00 -12.71
CA ASN A 38 -0.43 -3.41 -12.81
C ASN A 38 -1.73 -3.73 -12.07
N GLY A 39 -2.44 -2.73 -11.58
CA GLY A 39 -3.71 -2.93 -10.89
C GLY A 39 -3.56 -3.42 -9.45
N HIS A 40 -2.40 -3.24 -8.84
CA HIS A 40 -2.15 -3.64 -7.46
C HIS A 40 -2.19 -2.41 -6.56
N TYR A 41 -3.16 -2.37 -5.64
CA TYR A 41 -3.33 -1.27 -4.70
C TYR A 41 -3.11 -1.77 -3.28
N PHE A 42 -2.25 -1.08 -2.54
CA PHE A 42 -1.89 -1.50 -1.18
C PHE A 42 -2.88 -0.96 -0.16
N THR A 43 -3.31 -1.82 0.76
CA THR A 43 -4.19 -1.42 1.87
C THR A 43 -3.68 -1.99 3.18
N ARG A 44 -4.27 -1.52 4.29
CA ARG A 44 -3.95 -2.06 5.61
C ARG A 44 -4.25 -3.55 5.72
N PHE A 45 -5.18 -4.02 4.93
CA PHE A 45 -5.64 -5.42 4.98
C PHE A 45 -4.99 -6.31 3.94
N GLY A 46 -4.07 -5.79 3.14
CA GLY A 46 -3.37 -6.53 2.11
C GLY A 46 -3.46 -5.82 0.76
N THR A 47 -3.06 -6.51 -0.29
CA THR A 47 -3.05 -5.96 -1.65
C THR A 47 -4.39 -6.22 -2.33
N VAL A 48 -5.00 -5.18 -2.86
CA VAL A 48 -6.17 -5.29 -3.73
C VAL A 48 -5.69 -5.42 -5.16
N ARG A 49 -5.97 -6.56 -5.79
CA ARG A 49 -5.64 -6.81 -7.20
C ARG A 49 -6.88 -6.54 -8.02
N ILE A 50 -6.98 -5.33 -8.54
CA ILE A 50 -8.21 -4.83 -9.14
C ILE A 50 -8.68 -5.63 -10.36
N ARG A 51 -7.74 -6.34 -11.02
CA ARG A 51 -8.08 -7.16 -12.19
C ARG A 51 -8.84 -8.42 -11.83
N ASN A 52 -8.91 -8.77 -10.54
CA ASN A 52 -9.65 -9.93 -10.09
C ASN A 52 -11.15 -9.69 -10.32
N SER A 53 -11.84 -10.70 -10.87
CA SER A 53 -13.26 -10.60 -11.21
C SER A 53 -14.15 -10.36 -10.00
N ARG A 54 -13.67 -10.66 -8.78
CA ARG A 54 -14.44 -10.41 -7.55
C ARG A 54 -14.77 -8.94 -7.36
N TYR A 55 -14.03 -8.03 -8.00
CA TYR A 55 -14.27 -6.59 -7.86
C TYR A 55 -15.15 -6.01 -8.96
N GLU A 56 -15.69 -6.85 -9.85
CA GLU A 56 -16.48 -6.39 -10.99
C GLU A 56 -17.69 -5.56 -10.56
N HIS A 57 -18.32 -5.90 -9.47
CA HIS A 57 -19.49 -5.20 -8.95
C HIS A 57 -19.27 -4.67 -7.53
N ASP A 58 -18.02 -4.52 -7.12
CA ASP A 58 -17.66 -4.05 -5.78
C ASP A 58 -17.78 -2.52 -5.72
N LEU A 59 -18.76 -2.03 -4.96
CA LEU A 59 -19.04 -0.61 -4.85
C LEU A 59 -18.27 0.07 -3.72
N ASP A 60 -17.40 -0.64 -3.03
CA ASP A 60 -16.55 -0.05 -2.00
C ASP A 60 -15.36 0.66 -2.65
N VAL A 61 -14.80 1.64 -1.95
CA VAL A 61 -13.53 2.26 -2.34
C VAL A 61 -12.38 1.29 -2.09
N ILE A 62 -11.17 1.63 -2.58
CA ILE A 62 -10.01 0.75 -2.43
C ILE A 62 -9.82 0.34 -0.97
N GLU A 63 -9.85 1.32 -0.06
CA GLU A 63 -9.72 1.07 1.37
C GLU A 63 -10.66 2.00 2.11
N PRO A 64 -11.71 1.49 2.73
CA PRO A 64 -12.61 2.33 3.53
C PRO A 64 -11.84 3.05 4.64
N GLY A 65 -12.06 4.35 4.78
CA GLY A 65 -11.36 5.16 5.76
C GLY A 65 -10.04 5.75 5.28
N CYS A 66 -9.61 5.41 4.06
CA CYS A 66 -8.39 5.98 3.47
C CYS A 66 -8.63 7.44 3.06
N GLY A 67 -7.61 8.27 3.29
CA GLY A 67 -7.69 9.70 2.95
C GLY A 67 -7.17 10.07 1.58
N CYS A 68 -6.79 9.10 0.73
CA CYS A 68 -6.29 9.41 -0.60
C CYS A 68 -7.38 10.01 -1.49
N TYR A 69 -6.96 10.64 -2.58
CA TYR A 69 -7.89 11.28 -3.51
C TYR A 69 -8.96 10.30 -4.00
N ALA A 70 -8.55 9.10 -4.41
CA ALA A 70 -9.48 8.12 -4.96
C ALA A 70 -10.51 7.65 -3.93
N CYS A 71 -10.06 7.28 -2.74
CA CYS A 71 -10.97 6.79 -1.70
C CYS A 71 -11.86 7.90 -1.15
N ARG A 72 -11.28 9.08 -0.95
CA ARG A 72 -12.02 10.23 -0.41
C ARG A 72 -13.14 10.69 -1.35
N ASN A 73 -12.92 10.56 -2.65
CA ASN A 73 -13.90 11.00 -3.66
C ASN A 73 -14.82 9.87 -4.13
N GLY A 74 -14.76 8.71 -3.49
CA GLY A 74 -15.72 7.64 -3.74
C GLY A 74 -15.50 6.83 -5.01
N PHE A 75 -14.29 6.83 -5.56
CA PHE A 75 -13.99 5.98 -6.72
C PHE A 75 -14.03 4.51 -6.29
N THR A 76 -14.99 3.77 -6.81
CA THR A 76 -15.22 2.38 -6.41
C THR A 76 -14.24 1.42 -7.06
N ARG A 77 -14.07 0.25 -6.43
CA ARG A 77 -13.25 -0.82 -7.00
C ARG A 77 -13.81 -1.26 -8.35
N SER A 78 -15.12 -1.33 -8.48
CA SER A 78 -15.77 -1.65 -9.74
C SER A 78 -15.39 -0.69 -10.86
N TYR A 79 -15.43 0.61 -10.57
CA TYR A 79 -15.07 1.64 -11.53
C TYR A 79 -13.58 1.56 -11.89
N LEU A 80 -12.71 1.39 -10.89
CA LEU A 80 -11.28 1.28 -11.12
C LEU A 80 -10.93 0.05 -11.96
N ARG A 81 -11.62 -1.07 -11.72
CA ARG A 81 -11.45 -2.27 -12.54
C ARG A 81 -11.87 -2.01 -13.97
N HIS A 82 -12.97 -1.30 -14.16
CA HIS A 82 -13.44 -0.93 -15.50
C HIS A 82 -12.39 -0.07 -16.23
N LEU A 83 -11.85 0.94 -15.55
CA LEU A 83 -10.80 1.79 -16.13
C LEU A 83 -9.57 0.97 -16.52
N ASP A 84 -9.16 0.01 -15.67
CA ASP A 84 -8.03 -0.85 -15.97
C ASP A 84 -8.28 -1.70 -17.20
N ARG A 85 -9.46 -2.29 -17.31
CA ARG A 85 -9.83 -3.13 -18.45
C ARG A 85 -9.90 -2.35 -19.76
N CYS A 86 -10.29 -1.08 -19.69
CA CYS A 86 -10.39 -0.22 -20.86
C CYS A 86 -9.08 0.49 -21.18
N ASN A 87 -8.02 0.21 -20.43
CA ASN A 87 -6.71 0.84 -20.58
C ASN A 87 -6.76 2.37 -20.47
N GLU A 88 -7.68 2.88 -19.63
CA GLU A 88 -7.80 4.31 -19.40
C GLU A 88 -6.71 4.78 -18.41
N MET A 89 -6.05 5.88 -18.76
CA MET A 89 -4.97 6.42 -17.94
C MET A 89 -5.41 6.81 -16.54
N LEU A 90 -6.68 7.17 -16.37
CA LEU A 90 -7.22 7.56 -15.08
C LEU A 90 -7.09 6.45 -14.04
N GLY A 91 -7.23 5.19 -14.44
CA GLY A 91 -7.10 4.06 -13.52
C GLY A 91 -5.74 4.01 -12.84
N PRO A 92 -4.65 3.89 -13.60
CA PRO A 92 -3.30 3.93 -13.01
C PRO A 92 -3.00 5.21 -12.24
N MET A 93 -3.52 6.36 -12.70
CA MET A 93 -3.33 7.61 -11.98
C MET A 93 -3.96 7.59 -10.61
N LEU A 94 -5.21 7.14 -10.51
CA LEU A 94 -5.91 7.03 -9.22
C LEU A 94 -5.23 6.01 -8.31
N GLY A 95 -4.81 4.88 -8.88
CA GLY A 95 -4.09 3.86 -8.12
C GLY A 95 -2.76 4.34 -7.60
N THR A 96 -2.02 5.11 -8.40
CA THR A 96 -0.76 5.70 -7.98
C THR A 96 -0.96 6.68 -6.83
N LEU A 97 -1.98 7.54 -6.92
CA LEU A 97 -2.31 8.46 -5.84
C LEU A 97 -2.63 7.71 -4.55
N HIS A 98 -3.39 6.62 -4.65
CA HIS A 98 -3.70 5.81 -3.49
C HIS A 98 -2.45 5.16 -2.89
N ASN A 99 -1.60 4.55 -3.71
CA ASN A 99 -0.42 3.85 -3.23
C ASN A 99 0.59 4.81 -2.60
N LEU A 100 0.77 5.99 -3.20
CA LEU A 100 1.66 7.01 -2.64
C LEU A 100 1.13 7.52 -1.30
N TRP A 101 -0.18 7.77 -1.21
CA TRP A 101 -0.80 8.18 0.05
C TRP A 101 -0.61 7.11 1.12
N TYR A 102 -0.83 5.84 0.76
CA TYR A 102 -0.68 4.74 1.69
C TYR A 102 0.75 4.63 2.21
N TYR A 103 1.74 4.75 1.33
CA TYR A 103 3.15 4.68 1.73
C TYR A 103 3.52 5.82 2.65
N GLN A 104 3.09 7.04 2.34
CA GLN A 104 3.35 8.18 3.20
C GLN A 104 2.69 8.02 4.57
N TRP A 105 1.46 7.53 4.57
CA TRP A 105 0.75 7.25 5.81
C TRP A 105 1.51 6.19 6.64
N LEU A 106 1.93 5.11 5.99
CA LEU A 106 2.65 4.02 6.66
C LEU A 106 3.96 4.54 7.26
N MET A 107 4.74 5.31 6.50
CA MET A 107 5.98 5.87 6.99
C MET A 107 5.76 6.81 8.18
N ALA A 108 4.71 7.63 8.13
CA ALA A 108 4.37 8.52 9.23
C ALA A 108 3.98 7.74 10.48
N GLN A 109 3.20 6.66 10.32
CA GLN A 109 2.81 5.80 11.44
C GLN A 109 4.03 5.12 12.07
N MET A 110 4.95 4.64 11.25
CA MET A 110 6.18 4.03 11.76
C MET A 110 7.04 5.03 12.52
N ARG A 111 7.19 6.23 11.98
CA ARG A 111 7.97 7.29 12.65
C ARG A 111 7.36 7.63 14.00
N GLN A 112 6.03 7.79 14.05
CA GLN A 112 5.33 8.08 15.29
C GLN A 112 5.50 6.93 16.29
N ALA A 113 5.42 5.69 15.85
CA ALA A 113 5.58 4.53 16.70
C ALA A 113 6.99 4.48 17.30
N ILE A 114 8.01 4.82 16.51
CA ILE A 114 9.39 4.89 17.01
C ILE A 114 9.55 5.97 18.06
N GLU A 115 9.01 7.16 17.79
CA GLU A 115 9.07 8.29 18.75
C GLU A 115 8.39 7.97 20.07
N GLN A 116 7.32 7.17 20.03
CA GLN A 116 6.57 6.78 21.21
C GLN A 116 7.08 5.48 21.84
N GLY A 117 8.15 4.90 21.30
CA GLY A 117 8.71 3.67 21.84
C GLY A 117 7.82 2.44 21.69
N ARG A 118 6.91 2.44 20.73
CA ARG A 118 5.95 1.33 20.53
C ARG A 118 6.06 0.66 19.18
N PHE A 119 7.25 0.71 18.55
CA PHE A 119 7.38 0.17 17.18
C PHE A 119 7.08 -1.33 17.12
N GLN A 120 7.49 -2.10 18.13
CA GLN A 120 7.21 -3.54 18.10
C GLN A 120 5.72 -3.83 18.18
N ALA A 121 4.98 -3.05 18.97
CA ALA A 121 3.51 -3.17 19.02
C ALA A 121 2.89 -2.79 17.67
N PHE A 122 3.40 -1.74 17.03
CA PHE A 122 2.96 -1.34 15.70
C PHE A 122 3.19 -2.46 14.68
N ARG A 123 4.39 -3.05 14.70
CA ARG A 123 4.75 -4.14 13.80
C ARG A 123 3.80 -5.33 13.97
N ALA A 124 3.52 -5.71 15.20
CA ALA A 124 2.59 -6.79 15.46
C ALA A 124 1.18 -6.49 14.95
N ALA A 125 0.69 -5.28 15.19
CA ALA A 125 -0.63 -4.87 14.70
C ALA A 125 -0.69 -4.83 13.17
N PHE A 126 0.38 -4.37 12.53
CA PHE A 126 0.47 -4.32 11.07
C PHE A 126 0.26 -5.71 10.46
N TYR A 127 0.95 -6.72 10.98
CA TYR A 127 0.80 -8.07 10.46
C TYR A 127 -0.55 -8.69 10.84
N ALA A 128 -1.07 -8.38 12.03
CA ALA A 128 -2.36 -8.88 12.47
C ALA A 128 -3.50 -8.40 11.56
N GLU A 129 -3.47 -7.13 11.16
CA GLU A 129 -4.50 -6.59 10.26
C GLU A 129 -4.49 -7.26 8.90
N ARG A 130 -3.34 -7.78 8.49
CA ARG A 130 -3.18 -8.49 7.22
C ARG A 130 -3.45 -9.98 7.33
N GLY A 131 -3.74 -10.48 8.52
CA GLY A 131 -3.92 -11.89 8.74
C GLY A 131 -2.64 -12.70 8.58
N MET A 132 -1.49 -12.08 8.82
CA MET A 132 -0.17 -12.68 8.64
C MET A 132 0.52 -12.82 9.99
N ALA A 133 1.38 -13.86 10.10
CA ALA A 133 2.23 -14.01 11.27
C ALA A 133 3.39 -13.02 11.20
N VAL A 134 3.84 -12.54 12.37
CA VAL A 134 5.01 -11.67 12.43
C VAL A 134 6.26 -12.49 12.06
N PRO A 135 7.08 -12.03 11.09
CA PRO A 135 8.31 -12.73 10.76
C PRO A 135 9.26 -12.82 11.94
N GLY A 136 9.85 -13.97 12.08
CA GLY A 136 10.79 -14.25 13.19
C GLY A 136 12.12 -13.53 13.12
#